data_307a6ef698da58945ff490edaa958e4c
#
_entry.id   307a6ef698da58945ff490edaa958e4c
#
_cell.length_a   1.000
_cell.length_b   1.000
_cell.length_c   1.000
_cell.angle_alpha   90.00
_cell.angle_beta   90.00
_cell.angle_gamma   90.00
#
_symmetry.space_group_name_H-M   'P 1'
#
loop_
_entity.id
_entity.type
_entity.pdbx_description
1 polymer ?
#
loop_
_entity_poly.entity_id
_entity_poly.type
_entity_poly.pdbx_seq_one_letter_code
_entity_poly.pdbx_strand_id
1 'polypeptide(L)'
;MKLVLARIDDRLIHGQVTVGWGRKLRPQHIVLASDEVAADAWQSRVYAMTVPPEVKVMVLTVDEAASVLQRPADHGLAGRRVLVLTGTAGDMNRLVESGAPVTAVNVGGMHFARGKRELLPDVYMDRDDLEALRTLGGRGVAVTVQSVPG
;
A
#
# COMPACT_ATOMS: atom_id res chain seq x y z
N MET A 1 16.83 3.03 -2.01
CA MET A 1 15.37 3.24 -2.00
C MET A 1 14.96 3.85 -0.68
N LYS A 2 14.06 4.81 -0.73
CA LYS A 2 13.41 5.37 0.45
C LYS A 2 11.93 5.05 0.38
N LEU A 3 11.41 4.24 1.30
CA LEU A 3 9.99 4.03 1.47
C LEU A 3 9.40 5.26 2.17
N VAL A 4 8.69 6.09 1.41
CA VAL A 4 8.11 7.33 1.94
C VAL A 4 6.75 7.08 2.60
N LEU A 5 6.07 6.01 2.21
CA LEU A 5 4.81 5.58 2.79
C LEU A 5 4.55 4.11 2.44
N ALA A 6 4.06 3.34 3.40
CA ALA A 6 3.38 2.07 3.16
C ALA A 6 1.96 2.22 3.67
N ARG A 7 0.96 2.03 2.81
CA ARG A 7 -0.43 2.36 3.09
C ARG A 7 -1.37 1.22 2.74
N ILE A 8 -2.35 1.01 3.59
CA ILE A 8 -3.50 0.14 3.33
C ILE A 8 -4.68 1.03 2.96
N ASP A 9 -5.19 0.87 1.74
CA ASP A 9 -6.36 1.59 1.28
C ASP A 9 -7.06 0.77 0.20
N ASP A 10 -8.31 0.36 0.45
CA ASP A 10 -9.05 -0.52 -0.45
C ASP A 10 -9.49 0.15 -1.76
N ARG A 11 -9.38 1.47 -1.85
CA ARG A 11 -9.58 2.20 -3.10
C ARG A 11 -8.32 2.23 -3.96
N LEU A 12 -7.19 1.78 -3.42
CA LEU A 12 -5.89 1.72 -4.08
C LEU A 12 -5.42 3.11 -4.53
N ILE A 13 -5.11 3.32 -5.82
CA ILE A 13 -4.64 4.62 -6.30
C ILE A 13 -5.85 5.52 -6.58
N HIS A 14 -5.98 6.59 -5.81
CA HIS A 14 -7.07 7.55 -5.91
C HIS A 14 -6.61 8.93 -5.39
N GLY A 15 -7.53 9.91 -5.38
CA GLY A 15 -7.19 11.30 -5.07
C GLY A 15 -6.48 11.55 -3.75
N GLN A 16 -6.84 10.85 -2.67
CA GLN A 16 -6.15 11.01 -1.38
C GLN A 16 -4.69 10.56 -1.46
N VAL A 17 -4.40 9.51 -2.24
CA VAL A 17 -3.04 9.01 -2.45
C VAL A 17 -2.25 9.93 -3.37
N THR A 18 -2.80 10.28 -4.53
CA THR A 18 -2.08 11.05 -5.56
C THR A 18 -1.97 12.54 -5.23
N VAL A 19 -3.04 13.15 -4.71
CA VAL A 19 -3.09 14.59 -4.39
C VAL A 19 -2.67 14.84 -2.94
N GLY A 20 -3.25 14.11 -1.98
CA GLY A 20 -2.93 14.29 -0.56
C GLY A 20 -1.50 13.87 -0.24
N TRP A 21 -1.28 12.55 -0.18
CA TRP A 21 0.03 12.01 0.16
C TRP A 21 1.07 12.25 -0.93
N GLY A 22 0.67 12.21 -2.20
CA GLY A 22 1.57 12.44 -3.32
C GLY A 22 2.20 13.83 -3.30
N ARG A 23 1.44 14.87 -2.99
CA ARG A 23 1.98 16.24 -2.90
C ARG A 23 2.94 16.41 -1.73
N LYS A 24 2.65 15.78 -0.61
CA LYS A 24 3.48 15.89 0.60
C LYS A 24 4.77 15.10 0.47
N LEU A 25 4.68 13.86 0.01
CA LEU A 25 5.80 12.91 0.03
C LEU A 25 6.56 12.83 -1.29
N ARG A 26 5.96 13.27 -2.37
CA ARG A 26 6.53 13.30 -3.72
C ARG A 26 7.17 11.96 -4.13
N PRO A 27 6.40 10.86 -4.10
CA PRO A 27 6.94 9.59 -4.54
C PRO A 27 7.28 9.63 -6.03
N GLN A 28 8.35 8.97 -6.41
CA GLN A 28 8.74 8.79 -7.80
C GLN A 28 8.19 7.49 -8.36
N HIS A 29 7.92 6.52 -7.49
CA HIS A 29 7.33 5.24 -7.83
C HIS A 29 6.23 4.88 -6.84
N ILE A 30 5.17 4.27 -7.34
CA ILE A 30 4.14 3.64 -6.53
C ILE A 30 4.20 2.14 -6.84
N VAL A 31 4.42 1.33 -5.81
CA VAL A 31 4.32 -0.13 -5.90
C VAL A 31 2.95 -0.52 -5.36
N LEU A 32 2.07 -0.93 -6.25
CA LEU A 32 0.75 -1.46 -5.91
C LEU A 32 0.85 -2.97 -5.82
N ALA A 33 0.80 -3.50 -4.60
CA ALA A 33 0.88 -4.94 -4.34
C ALA A 33 -0.51 -5.52 -4.17
N SER A 34 -0.99 -6.20 -5.19
CA SER A 34 -2.31 -6.82 -5.22
C SER A 34 -2.31 -7.95 -6.25
N ASP A 35 -2.53 -9.18 -5.79
CA ASP A 35 -2.61 -10.34 -6.68
C ASP A 35 -3.76 -10.18 -7.67
N GLU A 36 -4.90 -9.68 -7.19
CA GLU A 36 -6.10 -9.49 -8.00
C GLU A 36 -5.89 -8.46 -9.10
N VAL A 37 -5.35 -7.30 -8.77
CA VAL A 37 -5.10 -6.23 -9.75
C VAL A 37 -3.98 -6.64 -10.71
N ALA A 38 -2.94 -7.30 -10.23
CA ALA A 38 -1.83 -7.77 -11.07
C ALA A 38 -2.31 -8.78 -12.12
N ALA A 39 -3.33 -9.57 -11.82
CA ALA A 39 -3.94 -10.52 -12.76
C ALA A 39 -4.87 -9.85 -13.78
N ASP A 40 -5.20 -8.58 -13.61
CA ASP A 40 -6.12 -7.84 -14.47
C ASP A 40 -5.37 -6.74 -15.23
N ALA A 41 -5.04 -7.01 -16.49
CA ALA A 41 -4.28 -6.08 -17.33
C ALA A 41 -5.01 -4.74 -17.56
N TRP A 42 -6.33 -4.76 -17.58
CA TRP A 42 -7.14 -3.55 -17.73
C TRP A 42 -7.04 -2.66 -16.48
N GLN A 43 -7.28 -3.22 -15.30
CA GLN A 43 -7.16 -2.48 -14.04
C GLN A 43 -5.73 -1.95 -13.84
N SER A 44 -4.72 -2.75 -14.13
CA SER A 44 -3.32 -2.34 -14.03
C SER A 44 -3.03 -1.11 -14.88
N ARG A 45 -3.55 -1.07 -16.11
CA ARG A 45 -3.40 0.10 -17.00
C ARG A 45 -4.15 1.32 -16.48
N VAL A 46 -5.37 1.14 -16.00
CA VAL A 46 -6.17 2.25 -15.46
C VAL A 46 -5.44 2.91 -14.29
N TYR A 47 -4.93 2.13 -13.34
CA TYR A 47 -4.19 2.68 -12.21
C TYR A 47 -2.91 3.41 -12.66
N ALA A 48 -2.18 2.85 -13.61
CA ALA A 48 -0.97 3.50 -14.12
C ALA A 48 -1.26 4.85 -14.80
N MET A 49 -2.46 5.04 -15.35
CA MET A 49 -2.87 6.28 -16.01
C MET A 49 -3.43 7.34 -15.06
N THR A 50 -3.70 7.01 -13.81
CA THR A 50 -4.31 7.94 -12.84
C THR A 50 -3.31 8.79 -12.08
N VAL A 51 -2.02 8.59 -12.30
CA VAL A 51 -0.94 9.32 -11.64
C VAL A 51 -0.33 10.37 -12.57
N PRO A 52 0.35 11.40 -12.02
CA PRO A 52 1.09 12.34 -12.85
C PRO A 52 2.16 11.64 -13.72
N PRO A 53 2.50 12.18 -14.88
CA PRO A 53 3.43 11.54 -15.83
C PRO A 53 4.81 11.22 -15.25
N GLU A 54 5.27 11.99 -14.27
CA GLU A 54 6.56 11.81 -13.60
C GLU A 54 6.57 10.68 -12.58
N VAL A 55 5.40 10.15 -12.21
CA VAL A 55 5.28 9.03 -11.26
C VAL A 55 5.11 7.72 -12.03
N LYS A 56 5.93 6.74 -11.70
CA LYS A 56 5.84 5.40 -12.29
C LYS A 56 5.09 4.45 -11.37
N VAL A 57 4.15 3.71 -11.92
CA VAL A 57 3.36 2.73 -11.19
C VAL A 57 3.81 1.32 -11.58
N MET A 58 4.10 0.51 -10.57
CA MET A 58 4.36 -0.92 -10.72
C MET A 58 3.21 -1.67 -10.07
N VAL A 59 2.43 -2.39 -10.87
CA VAL A 59 1.36 -3.26 -10.35
C VAL A 59 1.91 -4.68 -10.30
N LEU A 60 2.04 -5.22 -9.11
CA LEU A 60 2.71 -6.48 -8.85
C LEU A 60 1.85 -7.36 -7.95
N THR A 61 2.07 -8.67 -8.00
CA THR A 61 1.58 -9.56 -6.95
C THR A 61 2.25 -9.21 -5.63
N VAL A 62 1.69 -9.63 -4.52
CA VAL A 62 2.30 -9.37 -3.20
C VAL A 62 3.69 -9.99 -3.12
N ASP A 63 3.87 -11.21 -3.64
CA ASP A 63 5.17 -11.89 -3.64
C ASP A 63 6.20 -11.19 -4.53
N GLU A 64 5.79 -10.76 -5.73
CA GLU A 64 6.66 -9.97 -6.61
C GLU A 64 7.05 -8.64 -5.96
N ALA A 65 6.10 -7.96 -5.35
CA ALA A 65 6.36 -6.70 -4.65
C ALA A 65 7.36 -6.88 -3.52
N ALA A 66 7.23 -7.93 -2.71
CA ALA A 66 8.19 -8.24 -1.66
C ALA A 66 9.60 -8.45 -2.23
N SER A 67 9.71 -9.17 -3.32
CA SER A 67 11.00 -9.41 -4.00
C SER A 67 11.62 -8.11 -4.52
N VAL A 68 10.83 -7.27 -5.18
CA VAL A 68 11.27 -5.97 -5.71
C VAL A 68 11.77 -5.05 -4.58
N LEU A 69 11.04 -4.99 -3.49
CA LEU A 69 11.39 -4.12 -2.36
C LEU A 69 12.63 -4.60 -1.59
N GLN A 70 12.93 -5.88 -1.64
CA GLN A 70 14.15 -6.45 -1.06
C GLN A 70 15.38 -6.20 -1.92
N ARG A 71 15.20 -6.01 -3.22
CA ARG A 71 16.27 -5.80 -4.19
C ARG A 71 16.00 -4.55 -5.04
N PRO A 72 15.87 -3.39 -4.42
CA PRO A 72 15.44 -2.18 -5.14
C PRO A 72 16.36 -1.79 -6.30
N ALA A 73 17.66 -2.00 -6.17
CA ALA A 73 18.61 -1.66 -7.22
C ALA A 73 18.39 -2.47 -8.51
N ASP A 74 17.96 -3.71 -8.39
CA ASP A 74 17.70 -4.58 -9.54
C ASP A 74 16.44 -4.17 -10.32
N HIS A 75 15.65 -3.30 -9.78
CA HIS A 75 14.35 -2.88 -10.33
C HIS A 75 14.24 -1.36 -10.56
N GLY A 76 15.36 -0.66 -10.62
CA GLY A 76 15.40 0.77 -10.89
C GLY A 76 14.94 1.64 -9.72
N LEU A 77 14.90 1.12 -8.51
CA LEU A 77 14.43 1.84 -7.32
C LEU A 77 15.56 2.38 -6.43
N ALA A 78 16.82 2.16 -6.79
CA ALA A 78 17.96 2.68 -6.03
C ALA A 78 17.88 4.21 -5.93
N GLY A 79 17.93 4.75 -4.72
CA GLY A 79 17.84 6.18 -4.47
C GLY A 79 16.49 6.81 -4.74
N ARG A 80 15.46 6.03 -5.06
CA ARG A 80 14.12 6.54 -5.38
C ARG A 80 13.21 6.61 -4.16
N ARG A 81 12.28 7.55 -4.18
CA ARG A 81 11.20 7.65 -3.21
C ARG A 81 10.05 6.77 -3.67
N VAL A 82 9.69 5.80 -2.85
CA VAL A 82 8.71 4.75 -3.19
C VAL A 82 7.55 4.78 -2.20
N LEU A 83 6.34 4.78 -2.72
CA LEU A 83 5.11 4.59 -1.96
C LEU A 83 4.61 3.18 -2.24
N VAL A 84 4.33 2.42 -1.18
CA VAL A 84 3.79 1.06 -1.28
C VAL A 84 2.33 1.06 -0.87
N LEU A 85 1.50 0.41 -1.65
CA LEU A 85 0.05 0.41 -1.48
C LEU A 85 -0.49 -1.02 -1.56
N THR A 86 -1.29 -1.40 -0.58
CA THR A 86 -2.08 -2.64 -0.61
C THR A 86 -3.55 -2.32 -0.38
N GLY A 87 -4.44 -3.18 -0.84
CA GLY A 87 -5.88 -3.02 -0.66
C GLY A 87 -6.39 -3.56 0.67
N THR A 88 -5.65 -4.44 1.33
CA THR A 88 -6.06 -5.09 2.57
C THR A 88 -4.94 -5.15 3.59
N ALA A 89 -5.31 -5.26 4.86
CA ALA A 89 -4.36 -5.51 5.95
C ALA A 89 -3.66 -6.86 5.79
N GLY A 90 -4.38 -7.87 5.30
CA GLY A 90 -3.80 -9.19 5.03
C GLY A 90 -2.69 -9.16 3.99
N ASP A 91 -2.87 -8.41 2.90
CA ASP A 91 -1.85 -8.25 1.87
C ASP A 91 -0.62 -7.52 2.40
N MET A 92 -0.81 -6.48 3.21
CA MET A 92 0.31 -5.77 3.84
C MET A 92 1.07 -6.69 4.79
N ASN A 93 0.36 -7.49 5.57
CA ASN A 93 0.99 -8.47 6.46
C ASN A 93 1.81 -9.51 5.67
N ARG A 94 1.26 -10.03 4.58
CA ARG A 94 1.98 -10.96 3.68
C ARG A 94 3.24 -10.32 3.10
N LEU A 95 3.15 -9.05 2.71
CA LEU A 95 4.28 -8.29 2.17
C LEU A 95 5.43 -8.20 3.19
N VAL A 96 5.11 -7.85 4.43
CA VAL A 96 6.09 -7.78 5.53
C VAL A 96 6.62 -9.16 5.88
N GLU A 97 5.75 -10.16 5.97
CA GLU A 97 6.12 -11.54 6.26
C GLU A 97 7.07 -12.11 5.21
N SER A 98 6.90 -11.72 3.95
CA SER A 98 7.78 -12.13 2.85
C SER A 98 9.10 -11.36 2.79
N GLY A 99 9.37 -10.47 3.73
CA GLY A 99 10.66 -9.80 3.89
C GLY A 99 10.75 -8.39 3.35
N ALA A 100 9.66 -7.78 2.91
CA ALA A 100 9.68 -6.38 2.50
C ALA A 100 10.11 -5.47 3.67
N PRO A 101 11.00 -4.48 3.44
CA PRO A 101 11.55 -3.65 4.50
C PRO A 101 10.59 -2.55 4.95
N VAL A 102 9.40 -2.93 5.37
CA VAL A 102 8.34 -2.03 5.84
C VAL A 102 8.41 -1.94 7.36
N THR A 103 8.62 -0.76 7.90
CA THR A 103 8.72 -0.52 9.35
C THR A 103 7.56 0.29 9.91
N ALA A 104 6.78 0.94 9.06
CA ALA A 104 5.60 1.70 9.45
C ALA A 104 4.52 1.58 8.39
N VAL A 105 3.28 1.43 8.82
CA VAL A 105 2.11 1.29 7.96
C VAL A 105 1.05 2.31 8.35
N ASN A 106 0.51 2.98 7.34
CA ASN A 106 -0.62 3.90 7.48
C ASN A 106 -1.89 3.20 6.97
N VAL A 107 -2.94 3.21 7.78
CA VAL A 107 -4.27 2.76 7.37
C VAL A 107 -5.07 3.97 6.91
N GLY A 108 -5.43 3.99 5.63
CA GLY A 108 -6.15 5.10 5.02
C GLY A 108 -7.65 4.88 4.90
N GLY A 109 -8.04 3.88 4.15
CA GLY A 109 -9.43 3.54 3.93
C GLY A 109 -9.65 2.05 3.93
N MET A 110 -10.61 1.59 4.72
CA MET A 110 -11.11 0.22 4.73
C MET A 110 -12.63 0.31 4.75
N HIS A 111 -13.24 0.26 3.57
CA HIS A 111 -14.65 0.58 3.41
C HIS A 111 -15.57 -0.58 3.78
N PHE A 112 -16.84 -0.26 3.92
CA PHE A 112 -17.85 -1.22 4.32
C PHE A 112 -17.87 -2.45 3.40
N ALA A 113 -17.90 -3.62 4.02
CA ALA A 113 -18.20 -4.88 3.39
C ALA A 113 -19.01 -5.71 4.38
N ARG A 114 -19.74 -6.70 3.87
CA ARG A 114 -20.59 -7.55 4.70
C ARG A 114 -19.75 -8.22 5.79
N GLY A 115 -20.21 -8.14 7.04
CA GLY A 115 -19.52 -8.71 8.19
C GLY A 115 -18.51 -7.80 8.85
N LYS A 116 -18.29 -6.59 8.32
CA LYS A 116 -17.37 -5.61 8.90
C LYS A 116 -18.10 -4.58 9.75
N ARG A 117 -17.38 -4.04 10.73
CA ARG A 117 -17.87 -3.00 11.64
C ARG A 117 -17.01 -1.76 11.54
N GLU A 118 -17.64 -0.60 11.60
CA GLU A 118 -16.91 0.67 11.64
C GLU A 118 -16.24 0.83 13.02
N LEU A 119 -14.93 0.97 13.03
CA LEU A 119 -14.14 1.22 14.23
C LEU A 119 -13.68 2.67 14.32
N LEU A 120 -13.42 3.30 13.18
CA LEU A 120 -13.06 4.69 13.02
C LEU A 120 -13.72 5.21 11.74
N PRO A 121 -13.86 6.52 11.54
CA PRO A 121 -14.41 7.05 10.28
C PRO A 121 -13.68 6.49 9.07
N ASP A 122 -14.45 5.95 8.13
CA ASP A 122 -13.97 5.31 6.89
C ASP A 122 -13.10 4.05 7.11
N VAL A 123 -13.11 3.48 8.31
CA VAL A 123 -12.34 2.26 8.63
C VAL A 123 -13.28 1.20 9.20
N TYR A 124 -13.64 0.27 8.35
CA TYR A 124 -14.48 -0.91 8.66
C TYR A 124 -13.60 -2.14 8.69
N MET A 125 -13.68 -2.91 9.75
CA MET A 125 -12.83 -4.09 9.95
C MET A 125 -13.65 -5.29 10.41
N ASP A 126 -13.18 -6.46 10.03
CA ASP A 126 -13.56 -7.73 10.62
C ASP A 126 -12.44 -8.28 11.51
N ARG A 127 -12.62 -9.49 12.02
CA ARG A 127 -11.63 -10.13 12.87
C ARG A 127 -10.31 -10.36 12.11
N ASP A 128 -10.37 -10.77 10.86
CA ASP A 128 -9.18 -11.06 10.05
C ASP A 128 -8.34 -9.80 9.83
N ASP A 129 -8.99 -8.66 9.57
CA ASP A 129 -8.31 -7.36 9.45
C ASP A 129 -7.60 -6.98 10.75
N LEU A 130 -8.30 -7.14 11.89
CA LEU A 130 -7.72 -6.82 13.21
C LEU A 130 -6.54 -7.74 13.54
N GLU A 131 -6.65 -9.02 13.24
CA GLU A 131 -5.55 -9.98 13.45
C GLU A 131 -4.35 -9.64 12.58
N ALA A 132 -4.57 -9.26 11.32
CA ALA A 132 -3.48 -8.87 10.43
C ALA A 132 -2.75 -7.62 10.94
N LEU A 133 -3.48 -6.60 11.40
CA LEU A 133 -2.88 -5.40 11.98
C LEU A 133 -2.15 -5.70 13.29
N ARG A 134 -2.71 -6.57 14.12
CA ARG A 134 -2.07 -7.00 15.36
C ARG A 134 -0.77 -7.75 15.07
N THR A 135 -0.76 -8.61 14.07
CA THR A 135 0.43 -9.34 13.63
C THR A 135 1.52 -8.39 13.13
N LEU A 136 1.14 -7.36 12.36
CA LEU A 136 2.07 -6.31 11.94
C LEU A 136 2.72 -5.61 13.14
N GLY A 137 1.92 -5.20 14.12
CA GLY A 137 2.41 -4.60 15.35
C GLY A 137 3.36 -5.53 16.12
N GLY A 138 3.04 -6.82 16.19
CA GLY A 138 3.89 -7.84 16.82
C GLY A 138 5.22 -8.08 16.09
N ARG A 139 5.31 -7.72 14.81
CA ARG A 139 6.55 -7.76 14.03
C ARG A 139 7.36 -6.45 14.15
N GLY A 140 6.96 -5.54 15.01
CA GLY A 140 7.62 -4.25 15.19
C GLY A 140 7.25 -3.19 14.16
N VAL A 141 6.20 -3.39 13.39
CA VAL A 141 5.70 -2.40 12.43
C VAL A 141 4.79 -1.42 13.16
N ALA A 142 5.10 -0.13 13.08
CA ALA A 142 4.24 0.92 13.61
C ALA A 142 3.00 1.08 12.72
N VAL A 143 1.82 1.01 13.31
CA VAL A 143 0.53 1.14 12.58
C VAL A 143 -0.16 2.42 13.03
N THR A 144 -0.49 3.28 12.06
CA THR A 144 -1.25 4.52 12.28
C THR A 144 -2.47 4.54 11.38
N VAL A 145 -3.48 5.32 11.76
CA VAL A 145 -4.70 5.50 10.96
C VAL A 145 -4.84 6.98 10.61
N GLN A 146 -4.81 7.29 9.31
CA GLN A 146 -4.88 8.66 8.84
C GLN A 146 -5.27 8.70 7.36
N SER A 147 -6.40 9.33 7.03
CA SER A 147 -6.90 9.41 5.66
C SER A 147 -6.00 10.26 4.77
N VAL A 148 -5.66 11.45 5.25
CA VAL A 148 -4.84 12.44 4.54
C VAL A 148 -3.73 12.94 5.46
N PRO A 149 -2.64 13.47 4.90
CA PRO A 149 -1.58 14.04 5.73
C PRO A 149 -2.12 15.26 6.49
N GLY A 150 -1.81 15.29 7.78
CA GLY A 150 -2.17 16.39 8.67
C GLY A 150 -1.34 17.64 8.47
#